data_e9c7206a84d04cdf60e6c6ee5c50422f
#
_entry.id   e9c7206a84d04cdf60e6c6ee5c50422f
#
_cell.length_a   1.000
_cell.length_b   1.000
_cell.length_c   1.000
_cell.angle_alpha   90.00
_cell.angle_beta   90.00
_cell.angle_gamma   90.00
#
_symmetry.space_group_name_H-M   'P 1'
#
loop_
_entity.id
_entity.type
_entity.pdbx_description
1 polymer ?
#
loop_
_entity_poly.entity_id
_entity_poly.type
_entity_poly.pdbx_seq_one_letter_code
_entity_poly.pdbx_strand_id
1 'polypeptide(L)'
;MKSFEKPLSAEEEKEILERLYNGDNKARDILVEKNMRLVAHMTKKYSTPDRDVRDLISVGTVGLIKAINSFKPDKGIRFATYAAKCID
;
A
#
# COMPACT_ATOMS: atom_id res chain seq x y z
N MET A 1 -7.26 16.71 -11.88
CA MET A 1 -6.21 15.78 -11.48
C MET A 1 -6.76 14.70 -10.58
N LYS A 2 -6.29 13.51 -10.73
CA LYS A 2 -6.71 12.41 -9.90
C LYS A 2 -5.94 12.42 -8.59
N SER A 3 -6.64 12.35 -7.48
CA SER A 3 -5.99 12.29 -6.18
C SER A 3 -5.19 11.00 -6.01
N PHE A 4 -5.73 9.91 -6.53
CA PHE A 4 -5.10 8.60 -6.43
C PHE A 4 -5.22 7.90 -7.76
N GLU A 5 -4.16 7.23 -8.14
CA GLU A 5 -4.14 6.45 -9.36
C GLU A 5 -5.05 5.23 -9.24
N LYS A 6 -5.42 4.69 -10.40
CA LYS A 6 -6.16 3.44 -10.41
C LYS A 6 -5.30 2.35 -9.76
N PRO A 7 -5.93 1.39 -9.08
CA PRO A 7 -5.19 0.26 -8.53
C PRO A 7 -4.44 -0.49 -9.61
N LEU A 8 -3.32 -1.08 -9.25
CA LEU A 8 -2.54 -1.91 -10.16
C LEU A 8 -3.32 -3.16 -10.54
N SER A 9 -3.24 -3.57 -11.81
CA SER A 9 -3.73 -4.87 -12.21
C SER A 9 -2.82 -5.96 -11.63
N ALA A 10 -3.26 -7.21 -11.68
CA ALA A 10 -2.44 -8.32 -11.19
C ALA A 10 -1.10 -8.40 -11.92
N GLU A 11 -1.12 -8.17 -13.24
CA GLU A 11 0.10 -8.23 -14.04
C GLU A 11 1.04 -7.08 -13.73
N GLU A 12 0.50 -5.86 -13.60
CA GLU A 12 1.30 -4.70 -13.24
C GLU A 12 1.91 -4.86 -11.85
N GLU A 13 1.13 -5.37 -10.92
CA GLU A 13 1.60 -5.62 -9.56
C GLU A 13 2.76 -6.61 -9.56
N LYS A 14 2.63 -7.70 -10.32
CA LYS A 14 3.68 -8.71 -10.43
C LYS A 14 4.97 -8.10 -10.96
N GLU A 15 4.87 -7.30 -12.01
CA GLU A 15 6.03 -6.64 -12.60
C GLU A 15 6.71 -5.71 -11.61
N ILE A 16 5.93 -4.90 -10.91
CA ILE A 16 6.47 -3.96 -9.92
C ILE A 16 7.14 -4.71 -8.77
N LEU A 17 6.54 -5.80 -8.31
CA LEU A 17 7.12 -6.59 -7.23
C LEU A 17 8.44 -7.24 -7.66
N GLU A 18 8.53 -7.73 -8.89
CA GLU A 18 9.77 -8.28 -9.42
C GLU A 18 10.88 -7.23 -9.43
N ARG A 19 10.55 -6.02 -9.88
CA ARG A 19 11.51 -4.92 -9.88
C ARG A 19 11.96 -4.58 -8.46
N LEU A 20 11.03 -4.58 -7.52
CA LEU A 20 11.34 -4.30 -6.11
C LEU A 20 12.34 -5.33 -5.56
N TYR A 21 12.11 -6.61 -5.83
CA TYR A 21 12.99 -7.66 -5.34
C TYR A 21 14.37 -7.63 -5.99
N ASN A 22 14.46 -7.00 -7.16
CA ASN A 22 15.74 -6.82 -7.84
C ASN A 22 16.46 -5.54 -7.40
N GLY A 23 15.93 -4.87 -6.38
CA GLY A 23 16.59 -3.70 -5.80
C GLY A 23 16.19 -2.36 -6.39
N ASP A 24 15.10 -2.32 -7.16
CA ASP A 24 14.62 -1.08 -7.77
C ASP A 24 13.83 -0.26 -6.74
N ASN A 25 14.45 0.79 -6.21
CA ASN A 25 13.80 1.64 -5.22
C ASN A 25 12.61 2.42 -5.79
N LYS A 26 12.61 2.67 -7.09
CA LYS A 26 11.47 3.34 -7.73
C LYS A 26 10.23 2.47 -7.69
N ALA A 27 10.41 1.14 -7.74
CA ALA A 27 9.29 0.22 -7.63
C ALA A 27 8.62 0.34 -6.28
N ARG A 28 9.39 0.55 -5.22
CA ARG A 28 8.84 0.78 -3.88
C ARG A 28 7.96 2.03 -3.87
N ASP A 29 8.45 3.10 -4.44
CA ASP A 29 7.70 4.36 -4.50
C ASP A 29 6.41 4.19 -5.28
N ILE A 30 6.45 3.44 -6.37
CA ILE A 30 5.26 3.17 -7.16
C ILE A 30 4.24 2.37 -6.35
N LEU A 31 4.69 1.35 -5.62
CA LEU A 31 3.79 0.57 -4.78
C LEU A 31 3.13 1.43 -3.70
N VAL A 32 3.90 2.29 -3.06
CA VAL A 32 3.35 3.20 -2.05
C VAL A 32 2.30 4.10 -2.69
N GLU A 33 2.64 4.75 -3.78
CA GLU A 33 1.73 5.68 -4.46
C GLU A 33 0.45 5.01 -4.92
N LYS A 34 0.57 3.84 -5.56
CA LYS A 34 -0.59 3.13 -6.08
C LYS A 34 -1.49 2.56 -5.00
N ASN A 35 -0.97 2.41 -3.78
CA ASN A 35 -1.74 1.88 -2.67
C ASN A 35 -2.14 2.94 -1.64
N MET A 36 -1.85 4.22 -1.91
CA MET A 36 -2.29 5.29 -0.99
C MET A 36 -3.80 5.39 -0.90
N ARG A 37 -4.52 5.04 -1.96
CA ARG A 37 -5.98 5.01 -1.92
C ARG A 37 -6.46 3.99 -0.90
N LEU A 38 -5.78 2.85 -0.82
CA LEU A 38 -6.09 1.83 0.17
C LEU A 38 -5.85 2.37 1.58
N VAL A 39 -4.72 3.04 1.80
CA VAL A 39 -4.40 3.63 3.09
C VAL A 39 -5.48 4.63 3.50
N ALA A 40 -5.86 5.52 2.58
CA ALA A 40 -6.89 6.53 2.88
C ALA A 40 -8.23 5.86 3.21
N HIS A 41 -8.59 4.82 2.47
CA HIS A 41 -9.84 4.09 2.73
C HIS A 41 -9.82 3.41 4.10
N MET A 42 -8.73 2.75 4.43
CA MET A 42 -8.61 2.04 5.70
C MET A 42 -8.63 3.01 6.88
N THR A 43 -7.97 4.15 6.75
CA THR A 43 -7.89 5.11 7.87
C THR A 43 -9.23 5.79 8.14
N LYS A 44 -10.12 5.86 7.15
CA LYS A 44 -11.46 6.41 7.38
C LYS A 44 -12.24 5.62 8.40
N LYS A 45 -12.00 4.33 8.51
CA LYS A 45 -12.68 3.48 9.47
C LYS A 45 -12.37 3.87 10.91
N TYR A 46 -11.21 4.47 11.13
CA TYR A 46 -10.72 4.82 12.45
C TYR A 46 -10.76 6.31 12.72
N SER A 47 -11.34 7.08 11.79
CA SER A 47 -11.45 8.52 11.93
C SER A 47 -12.43 8.88 13.02
N THR A 48 -11.98 9.71 13.95
CA THR A 48 -12.82 10.24 15.02
C THR A 48 -12.54 11.73 15.14
N PRO A 49 -13.45 12.50 15.81
CA PRO A 49 -13.20 13.92 16.02
C PRO A 49 -11.89 14.21 16.78
N ASP A 50 -11.42 13.24 17.55
CA ASP A 50 -10.22 13.41 18.38
C ASP A 50 -8.93 13.08 17.65
N ARG A 51 -9.01 12.51 16.45
CA ARG A 51 -7.83 12.07 15.72
C ARG A 51 -7.66 12.84 14.42
N ASP A 52 -6.44 13.32 14.22
CA ASP A 52 -6.08 13.97 12.97
C ASP A 52 -5.96 12.92 11.87
N VAL A 53 -6.69 13.14 10.78
CA VAL A 53 -6.67 12.25 9.62
C VAL A 53 -5.24 12.07 9.09
N ARG A 54 -4.44 13.14 9.13
CA ARG A 54 -3.05 13.07 8.66
C ARG A 54 -2.23 12.11 9.51
N ASP A 55 -2.46 12.07 10.81
CA ASP A 55 -1.76 11.13 11.69
C ASP A 55 -2.16 9.70 11.36
N LEU A 56 -3.44 9.47 11.10
CA LEU A 56 -3.91 8.14 10.73
C LEU A 56 -3.31 7.67 9.40
N ILE A 57 -3.22 8.57 8.43
CA ILE A 57 -2.62 8.25 7.15
C ILE A 57 -1.14 7.94 7.32
N SER A 58 -0.44 8.68 8.19
CA SER A 58 0.97 8.41 8.47
C SER A 58 1.17 7.02 9.07
N VAL A 59 0.33 6.64 10.04
CA VAL A 59 0.39 5.31 10.64
C VAL A 59 0.08 4.23 9.60
N GLY A 60 -0.93 4.47 8.78
CA GLY A 60 -1.28 3.54 7.71
C GLY A 60 -0.17 3.37 6.69
N THR A 61 0.52 4.45 6.37
CA THR A 61 1.65 4.42 5.44
C THR A 61 2.80 3.59 6.01
N VAL A 62 3.06 3.68 7.30
CA VAL A 62 4.07 2.83 7.95
C VAL A 62 3.69 1.36 7.80
N GLY A 63 2.41 1.03 8.01
CA GLY A 63 1.93 -0.34 7.81
C GLY A 63 2.11 -0.81 6.37
N LEU A 64 1.84 0.07 5.41
CA LEU A 64 2.02 -0.23 4.00
C LEU A 64 3.49 -0.53 3.68
N ILE A 65 4.41 0.27 4.22
CA ILE A 65 5.84 0.07 4.00
C ILE A 65 6.28 -1.27 4.60
N LYS A 66 5.78 -1.61 5.78
CA LYS A 66 6.07 -2.92 6.37
C LYS A 66 5.55 -4.05 5.49
N ALA A 67 4.38 -3.87 4.90
CA ALA A 67 3.82 -4.86 3.98
C ALA A 67 4.73 -5.04 2.77
N ILE A 68 5.22 -3.95 2.20
CA ILE A 68 6.12 -4.00 1.05
C ILE A 68 7.39 -4.79 1.38
N ASN A 69 7.93 -4.58 2.57
CA ASN A 69 9.16 -5.22 2.98
C ASN A 69 9.00 -6.70 3.33
N SER A 70 7.78 -7.14 3.65
CA SER A 70 7.55 -8.51 4.12
C SER A 70 6.72 -9.36 3.18
N PHE A 71 6.14 -8.77 2.14
CA PHE A 71 5.26 -9.52 1.24
C PHE A 71 6.02 -10.54 0.41
N LYS A 72 5.44 -11.74 0.29
CA LYS A 72 5.98 -12.82 -0.53
C LYS A 72 4.95 -13.18 -1.58
N PRO A 73 5.26 -12.98 -2.87
CA PRO A 73 4.27 -13.11 -3.94
C PRO A 73 3.83 -14.54 -4.23
N ASP A 74 4.53 -15.53 -3.72
CA ASP A 74 4.23 -16.94 -3.98
C ASP A 74 3.06 -17.49 -3.17
N LYS A 75 2.38 -16.65 -2.42
CA LYS A 75 1.28 -17.07 -1.56
C LYS A 75 -0.09 -17.05 -2.23
N GLY A 76 -0.17 -16.64 -3.49
CA GLY A 76 -1.43 -16.55 -4.21
C GLY A 76 -2.36 -15.45 -3.73
N ILE A 77 -1.87 -14.55 -2.91
CA ILE A 77 -2.64 -13.43 -2.36
C ILE A 77 -2.19 -12.13 -3.03
N ARG A 78 -3.15 -11.29 -3.41
CA ARG A 78 -2.82 -9.98 -3.95
C ARG A 78 -2.17 -9.11 -2.89
N PHE A 79 -1.23 -8.26 -3.33
CA PHE A 79 -0.52 -7.37 -2.40
C PHE A 79 -1.49 -6.49 -1.61
N ALA A 80 -2.52 -5.94 -2.25
CA ALA A 80 -3.47 -5.07 -1.57
C ALA A 80 -4.16 -5.79 -0.40
N THR A 81 -4.49 -7.06 -0.57
CA THR A 81 -5.11 -7.85 0.49
C THR A 81 -4.18 -8.01 1.68
N TYR A 82 -2.92 -8.29 1.41
CA TYR A 82 -1.91 -8.43 2.46
C TYR A 82 -1.65 -7.09 3.15
N ALA A 83 -1.53 -6.02 2.36
CA ALA A 83 -1.28 -4.69 2.90
C ALA A 83 -2.41 -4.23 3.82
N ALA A 84 -3.66 -4.54 3.45
CA ALA A 84 -4.80 -4.18 4.29
C ALA A 84 -4.68 -4.78 5.68
N LYS A 85 -4.20 -6.02 5.77
CA LYS A 85 -3.99 -6.67 7.08
C LYS A 85 -2.89 -5.99 7.87
N CYS A 86 -1.84 -5.53 7.22
CA CYS A 86 -0.73 -4.86 7.90
C CYS A 86 -1.10 -3.46 8.36
N ILE A 87 -1.97 -2.77 7.63
CA ILE A 87 -2.42 -1.42 7.97
C ILE A 87 -3.42 -1.49 9.12
N ASP A 88 -4.26 -2.49 9.10
CA ASP A 88 -5.30 -2.68 10.09
C ASP A 88 -4.70 -3.10 11.43
#